data_77d9f260e38e6c612af3efbbef982636
#
_entry.id   77d9f260e38e6c612af3efbbef982636
#
_cell.length_a   1.000
_cell.length_b   1.000
_cell.length_c   1.000
_cell.angle_alpha   90.00
_cell.angle_beta   90.00
_cell.angle_gamma   90.00
#
_symmetry.space_group_name_H-M   'P 1'
#
loop_
_entity.id
_entity.type
_entity.pdbx_description
1 polymer ?
#
loop_
_entity_poly.entity_id
_entity_poly.type
_entity_poly.pdbx_seq_one_letter_code
_entity_poly.pdbx_strand_id
1 'polypeptide(L)'
;ERIWDKMYRGIESHGRKGAPMQALSAVDCAIWDLKGKLAGEPVYRLLGGPLRDRIPAYASALGFGLDETSINLRISQIVKAGYKATKWFFRYGPGSGPEGIKKNVEMVRMLREATGDDIDIMLDCWRSWDVRYTLEMGEKIAGYNPRWLEEPIFADQIESHAFLRNALPFPISTGEHEYTRWGFKALMDAGAADV
;
A
#
# COMPACT_ATOMS: atom_id res chain seq x y z
N GLU A 1 -2.72 3.67 -26.38
CA GLU A 1 -1.24 3.71 -26.40
C GLU A 1 -0.68 4.91 -27.18
N ARG A 2 -1.05 5.14 -28.46
CA ARG A 2 -0.52 6.28 -29.25
C ARG A 2 -0.74 7.66 -28.58
N ILE A 3 -1.89 7.87 -27.93
CA ILE A 3 -2.19 9.13 -27.24
C ILE A 3 -1.34 9.24 -25.98
N TRP A 4 -1.23 8.18 -25.21
CA TRP A 4 -0.36 8.12 -24.03
C TRP A 4 1.10 8.42 -24.40
N ASP A 5 1.64 7.77 -25.42
CA ASP A 5 3.02 8.00 -25.88
C ASP A 5 3.25 9.46 -26.31
N LYS A 6 2.27 10.06 -27.00
CA LYS A 6 2.34 11.46 -27.40
C LYS A 6 2.36 12.40 -26.18
N MET A 7 1.50 12.16 -25.19
CA MET A 7 1.47 12.93 -23.95
C MET A 7 2.77 12.75 -23.17
N TYR A 8 3.24 11.51 -23.03
CA TYR A 8 4.48 11.22 -22.29
C TYR A 8 5.69 11.92 -22.91
N ARG A 9 5.88 11.85 -24.23
CA ARG A 9 6.93 12.59 -24.96
C ARG A 9 6.85 14.10 -24.74
N GLY A 10 5.65 14.63 -24.60
CA GLY A 10 5.45 16.07 -24.35
C GLY A 10 5.84 16.52 -22.94
N ILE A 11 5.85 15.59 -21.96
CA ILE A 11 6.13 15.93 -20.56
C ILE A 11 7.47 15.38 -20.02
N GLU A 12 8.13 14.45 -20.74
CA GLU A 12 9.27 13.71 -20.19
C GLU A 12 10.43 14.61 -19.75
N SER A 13 10.66 15.72 -20.45
CA SER A 13 11.67 16.73 -20.09
C SER A 13 11.29 17.57 -18.87
N HIS A 14 10.02 17.58 -18.47
CA HIS A 14 9.50 18.34 -17.33
C HIS A 14 9.30 17.47 -16.09
N GLY A 15 9.32 16.15 -16.24
CA GLY A 15 9.23 15.20 -15.13
C GLY A 15 8.62 13.86 -15.55
N ARG A 16 9.26 12.79 -15.08
CA ARG A 16 8.84 11.40 -15.34
C ARG A 16 8.14 10.75 -14.14
N LYS A 17 8.03 11.47 -13.02
CA LYS A 17 7.35 11.12 -11.77
C LYS A 17 6.60 12.35 -11.25
N GLY A 18 5.72 12.17 -10.28
CA GLY A 18 5.01 13.26 -9.61
C GLY A 18 3.99 13.98 -10.48
N ALA A 19 3.84 15.29 -10.29
CA ALA A 19 2.75 16.08 -10.85
C ALA A 19 2.56 15.97 -12.38
N PRO A 20 3.60 15.98 -13.23
CA PRO A 20 3.40 15.79 -14.67
C PRO A 20 2.79 14.43 -15.01
N MET A 21 3.22 13.36 -14.33
CA MET A 21 2.65 12.02 -14.55
C MET A 21 1.24 11.89 -13.98
N GLN A 22 0.93 12.53 -12.86
CA GLN A 22 -0.43 12.57 -12.32
C GLN A 22 -1.39 13.25 -13.29
N ALA A 23 -0.99 14.39 -13.88
CA ALA A 23 -1.78 15.07 -14.89
C ALA A 23 -1.99 14.20 -16.14
N LEU A 24 -0.93 13.53 -16.63
CA LEU A 24 -1.03 12.59 -17.75
C LEU A 24 -1.99 11.45 -17.41
N SER A 25 -1.86 10.85 -16.23
CA SER A 25 -2.71 9.74 -15.80
C SER A 25 -4.18 10.13 -15.69
N ALA A 26 -4.49 11.35 -15.23
CA ALA A 26 -5.87 11.85 -15.19
C ALA A 26 -6.48 11.93 -16.59
N VAL A 27 -5.72 12.43 -17.57
CA VAL A 27 -6.16 12.49 -18.98
C VAL A 27 -6.32 11.08 -19.56
N ASP A 28 -5.38 10.17 -19.28
CA ASP A 28 -5.45 8.78 -19.77
C ASP A 28 -6.67 8.05 -19.21
N CYS A 29 -6.97 8.20 -17.93
CA CYS A 29 -8.20 7.66 -17.30
C CYS A 29 -9.46 8.21 -18.00
N ALA A 30 -9.51 9.52 -18.29
CA ALA A 30 -10.64 10.12 -18.99
C ALA A 30 -10.80 9.59 -20.43
N ILE A 31 -9.70 9.31 -21.13
CA ILE A 31 -9.72 8.72 -22.47
C ILE A 31 -10.22 7.27 -22.42
N TRP A 32 -9.81 6.48 -21.43
CA TRP A 32 -10.31 5.12 -21.25
C TRP A 32 -11.79 5.11 -20.88
N ASP A 33 -12.25 6.02 -20.02
CA ASP A 33 -13.67 6.17 -19.68
C ASP A 33 -14.51 6.53 -20.91
N LEU A 34 -14.04 7.53 -21.70
CA LEU A 34 -14.68 7.89 -22.94
C LEU A 34 -14.77 6.72 -23.92
N LYS A 35 -13.69 5.97 -24.09
CA LYS A 35 -13.64 4.78 -24.95
C LYS A 35 -14.65 3.72 -24.50
N GLY A 36 -14.74 3.47 -23.19
CA GLY A 36 -15.74 2.56 -22.60
C GLY A 36 -17.17 3.00 -22.91
N LYS A 37 -17.47 4.28 -22.68
CA LYS A 37 -18.78 4.87 -22.99
C LYS A 37 -19.17 4.77 -24.46
N LEU A 38 -18.23 5.05 -25.37
CA LEU A 38 -18.46 4.94 -26.81
C LEU A 38 -18.66 3.48 -27.26
N ALA A 39 -18.02 2.54 -26.59
CA ALA A 39 -18.17 1.11 -26.88
C ALA A 39 -19.39 0.46 -26.18
N GLY A 40 -20.02 1.15 -25.23
CA GLY A 40 -21.05 0.58 -24.37
C GLY A 40 -20.54 -0.51 -23.42
N GLU A 41 -19.22 -0.49 -23.12
CA GLU A 41 -18.54 -1.51 -22.34
C GLU A 41 -17.76 -0.90 -21.16
N PRO A 42 -17.71 -1.54 -19.99
CA PRO A 42 -16.88 -1.09 -18.89
C PRO A 42 -15.38 -1.27 -19.24
N VAL A 43 -14.54 -0.37 -18.72
CA VAL A 43 -13.11 -0.31 -19.08
C VAL A 43 -12.40 -1.66 -18.83
N TYR A 44 -12.74 -2.40 -17.75
CA TYR A 44 -12.10 -3.67 -17.49
C TYR A 44 -12.31 -4.70 -18.60
N ARG A 45 -13.44 -4.65 -19.33
CA ARG A 45 -13.67 -5.51 -20.50
C ARG A 45 -12.79 -5.12 -21.67
N LEU A 46 -12.60 -3.82 -21.89
CA LEU A 46 -11.68 -3.31 -22.90
C LEU A 46 -10.22 -3.68 -22.64
N LEU A 47 -9.88 -3.96 -21.38
CA LEU A 47 -8.56 -4.42 -20.93
C LEU A 47 -8.42 -5.95 -20.89
N GLY A 48 -9.41 -6.69 -21.36
CA GLY A 48 -9.36 -8.15 -21.47
C GLY A 48 -9.98 -8.93 -20.31
N GLY A 49 -10.58 -8.25 -19.31
CA GLY A 49 -11.21 -8.91 -18.16
C GLY A 49 -12.67 -9.29 -18.39
N PRO A 50 -13.37 -9.80 -17.35
CA PRO A 50 -12.88 -10.01 -16.00
C PRO A 50 -12.12 -11.35 -15.82
N LEU A 51 -11.13 -11.35 -14.93
CA LEU A 51 -10.51 -12.59 -14.43
C LEU A 51 -11.26 -13.14 -13.20
N ARG A 52 -12.03 -12.28 -12.53
CA ARG A 52 -12.83 -12.59 -11.33
C ARG A 52 -14.11 -11.75 -11.35
N ASP A 53 -15.20 -12.34 -10.88
CA ASP A 53 -16.47 -11.63 -10.72
C ASP A 53 -16.51 -10.82 -9.43
N ARG A 54 -15.70 -11.19 -8.44
CA ARG A 54 -15.58 -10.51 -7.14
C ARG A 54 -14.12 -10.39 -6.75
N ILE A 55 -13.77 -9.24 -6.17
CA ILE A 55 -12.44 -8.93 -5.68
C ILE A 55 -12.50 -8.83 -4.15
N PRO A 56 -11.66 -9.58 -3.39
CA PRO A 56 -11.54 -9.40 -1.96
C PRO A 56 -11.14 -7.96 -1.64
N ALA A 57 -11.79 -7.37 -0.63
CA ALA A 57 -11.51 -5.99 -0.22
C ALA A 57 -11.19 -5.95 1.27
N TYR A 58 -10.37 -4.99 1.65
CA TYR A 58 -10.09 -4.67 3.05
C TYR A 58 -10.66 -3.30 3.44
N ALA A 59 -10.90 -3.10 4.72
CA ALA A 59 -11.31 -1.81 5.26
C ALA A 59 -10.09 -1.00 5.69
N SER A 60 -9.87 0.15 5.07
CA SER A 60 -8.84 1.10 5.51
C SER A 60 -9.34 1.89 6.72
N ALA A 61 -8.49 2.00 7.74
CA ALA A 61 -8.76 2.75 8.96
C ALA A 61 -7.94 4.04 9.07
N LEU A 62 -7.58 4.63 7.92
CA LEU A 62 -6.90 5.92 7.88
C LEU A 62 -7.73 7.00 8.58
N GLY A 63 -7.10 7.77 9.49
CA GLY A 63 -7.75 8.86 10.21
C GLY A 63 -8.50 8.46 11.49
N PHE A 64 -8.53 7.17 11.85
CA PHE A 64 -9.10 6.72 13.12
C PHE A 64 -8.11 6.85 14.28
N GLY A 65 -8.64 6.96 15.51
CA GLY A 65 -7.83 6.93 16.73
C GLY A 65 -7.10 5.59 16.88
N LEU A 66 -5.92 5.64 17.51
CA LEU A 66 -5.07 4.47 17.77
C LEU A 66 -5.09 4.06 19.26
N ASP A 67 -6.02 4.58 20.02
CA ASP A 67 -6.32 4.11 21.37
C ASP A 67 -7.25 2.89 21.36
N GLU A 68 -7.25 2.12 22.43
CA GLU A 68 -7.98 0.86 22.54
C GLU A 68 -9.49 1.01 22.25
N THR A 69 -10.11 2.06 22.77
CA THR A 69 -11.55 2.32 22.54
C THR A 69 -11.85 2.57 21.09
N SER A 70 -11.06 3.41 20.42
CA SER A 70 -11.21 3.74 19.00
C SER A 70 -10.96 2.52 18.11
N ILE A 71 -9.94 1.73 18.41
CA ILE A 71 -9.62 0.49 17.71
C ILE A 71 -10.77 -0.50 17.83
N ASN A 72 -11.25 -0.80 19.04
CA ASN A 72 -12.32 -1.76 19.27
C ASN A 72 -13.62 -1.33 18.58
N LEU A 73 -13.97 -0.05 18.66
CA LEU A 73 -15.14 0.49 17.95
C LEU A 73 -15.02 0.29 16.44
N ARG A 74 -13.87 0.65 15.85
CA ARG A 74 -13.66 0.54 14.41
C ARG A 74 -13.63 -0.90 13.94
N ILE A 75 -12.95 -1.79 14.65
CA ILE A 75 -12.92 -3.22 14.32
C ILE A 75 -14.34 -3.82 14.39
N SER A 76 -15.12 -3.49 15.41
CA SER A 76 -16.54 -3.93 15.49
C SER A 76 -17.35 -3.52 14.25
N GLN A 77 -17.17 -2.27 13.76
CA GLN A 77 -17.83 -1.80 12.55
C GLN A 77 -17.37 -2.59 11.30
N ILE A 78 -16.06 -2.85 11.18
CA ILE A 78 -15.44 -3.59 10.08
C ILE A 78 -15.98 -5.03 10.02
N VAL A 79 -15.99 -5.70 11.16
CA VAL A 79 -16.53 -7.08 11.31
C VAL A 79 -18.03 -7.12 10.95
N LYS A 80 -18.81 -6.17 11.48
CA LYS A 80 -20.25 -6.07 11.20
C LYS A 80 -20.53 -5.82 9.71
N ALA A 81 -19.65 -5.08 9.02
CA ALA A 81 -19.74 -4.84 7.58
C ALA A 81 -19.29 -6.05 6.73
N GLY A 82 -18.78 -7.11 7.35
CA GLY A 82 -18.39 -8.36 6.68
C GLY A 82 -16.98 -8.37 6.08
N TYR A 83 -16.14 -7.35 6.36
CA TYR A 83 -14.75 -7.36 5.92
C TYR A 83 -13.94 -8.41 6.67
N LYS A 84 -13.00 -9.04 5.95
CA LYS A 84 -12.06 -10.05 6.45
C LYS A 84 -10.62 -9.53 6.55
N ALA A 85 -10.41 -8.26 6.27
CA ALA A 85 -9.11 -7.63 6.33
C ALA A 85 -9.24 -6.13 6.63
N THR A 86 -8.24 -5.56 7.31
CA THR A 86 -8.20 -4.15 7.67
C THR A 86 -6.79 -3.60 7.57
N LYS A 87 -6.63 -2.36 7.06
CA LYS A 87 -5.35 -1.67 6.98
C LYS A 87 -5.32 -0.51 7.97
N TRP A 88 -4.25 -0.47 8.79
CA TRP A 88 -3.97 0.55 9.78
C TRP A 88 -2.61 1.17 9.52
N PHE A 89 -2.32 2.33 10.08
CA PHE A 89 -1.08 3.06 9.84
C PHE A 89 -0.35 3.38 11.13
N PHE A 90 0.97 3.44 11.04
CA PHE A 90 1.81 3.82 12.15
C PHE A 90 1.88 5.34 12.33
N ARG A 91 1.97 5.77 13.57
CA ARG A 91 2.13 7.19 13.91
C ARG A 91 3.57 7.57 14.22
N TYR A 92 4.36 6.62 14.67
CA TYR A 92 5.70 6.87 15.16
C TYR A 92 6.75 6.27 14.23
N GLY A 93 7.90 6.98 14.12
CA GLY A 93 9.04 6.57 13.30
C GLY A 93 10.35 6.71 14.08
N PRO A 94 11.51 6.62 13.40
CA PRO A 94 12.84 6.62 14.02
C PRO A 94 13.08 7.78 14.99
N GLY A 95 12.60 8.97 14.67
CA GLY A 95 12.72 10.16 15.51
C GLY A 95 11.94 10.14 16.83
N SER A 96 11.06 9.15 17.01
CA SER A 96 10.25 9.01 18.23
C SER A 96 10.92 8.17 19.33
N GLY A 97 12.10 7.62 19.07
CA GLY A 97 12.89 6.84 20.01
C GLY A 97 12.18 5.59 20.53
N PRO A 98 12.68 5.01 21.64
CA PRO A 98 12.15 3.75 22.19
C PRO A 98 10.67 3.81 22.61
N GLU A 99 10.20 4.97 23.04
CA GLU A 99 8.80 5.15 23.42
C GLU A 99 7.87 5.07 22.19
N GLY A 100 8.31 5.60 21.03
CA GLY A 100 7.56 5.46 19.79
C GLY A 100 7.46 4.00 19.32
N ILE A 101 8.54 3.25 19.43
CA ILE A 101 8.56 1.80 19.16
C ILE A 101 7.54 1.08 20.03
N LYS A 102 7.58 1.33 21.34
CA LYS A 102 6.65 0.71 22.31
C LYS A 102 5.19 1.00 21.95
N LYS A 103 4.86 2.24 21.60
CA LYS A 103 3.49 2.64 21.22
C LYS A 103 3.05 2.00 19.90
N ASN A 104 3.94 1.86 18.93
CA ASN A 104 3.63 1.16 17.67
C ASN A 104 3.37 -0.33 17.91
N VAL A 105 4.19 -1.00 18.72
CA VAL A 105 3.99 -2.41 19.07
C VAL A 105 2.68 -2.60 19.85
N GLU A 106 2.38 -1.71 20.78
CA GLU A 106 1.14 -1.73 21.56
C GLU A 106 -0.10 -1.59 20.65
N MET A 107 -0.04 -0.69 19.66
CA MET A 107 -1.11 -0.57 18.67
C MET A 107 -1.34 -1.90 17.93
N VAL A 108 -0.27 -2.55 17.47
CA VAL A 108 -0.40 -3.84 16.75
C VAL A 108 -0.96 -4.94 17.66
N ARG A 109 -0.56 -4.96 18.96
CA ARG A 109 -1.13 -5.86 19.96
C ARG A 109 -2.64 -5.64 20.09
N MET A 110 -3.08 -4.41 20.32
CA MET A 110 -4.50 -4.06 20.45
C MET A 110 -5.30 -4.43 19.19
N LEU A 111 -4.73 -4.21 18.00
CA LEU A 111 -5.35 -4.62 16.74
C LEU A 111 -5.56 -6.13 16.69
N ARG A 112 -4.54 -6.92 17.01
CA ARG A 112 -4.62 -8.38 16.96
C ARG A 112 -5.61 -8.92 18.01
N GLU A 113 -5.64 -8.35 19.20
CA GLU A 113 -6.61 -8.71 20.24
C GLU A 113 -8.05 -8.38 19.80
N ALA A 114 -8.27 -7.23 19.16
CA ALA A 114 -9.60 -6.83 18.69
C ALA A 114 -10.07 -7.62 17.46
N THR A 115 -9.16 -8.03 16.57
CA THR A 115 -9.51 -8.76 15.32
C THR A 115 -9.59 -10.26 15.53
N GLY A 116 -8.92 -10.83 16.54
CA GLY A 116 -8.67 -12.27 16.61
C GLY A 116 -7.80 -12.73 15.41
N ASP A 117 -7.79 -14.03 15.15
CA ASP A 117 -6.97 -14.62 14.06
C ASP A 117 -7.68 -14.64 12.69
N ASP A 118 -8.99 -14.38 12.68
CA ASP A 118 -9.84 -14.51 11.48
C ASP A 118 -9.79 -13.29 10.54
N ILE A 119 -9.15 -12.20 10.96
CA ILE A 119 -9.07 -10.95 10.19
C ILE A 119 -7.61 -10.61 9.91
N ASP A 120 -7.29 -10.45 8.64
CA ASP A 120 -5.98 -10.00 8.18
C ASP A 120 -5.72 -8.54 8.62
N ILE A 121 -4.55 -8.29 9.20
CA ILE A 121 -4.09 -6.95 9.56
C ILE A 121 -2.98 -6.53 8.59
N MET A 122 -3.20 -5.40 7.90
CA MET A 122 -2.19 -4.74 7.10
C MET A 122 -1.71 -3.48 7.81
N LEU A 123 -0.42 -3.20 7.73
CA LEU A 123 0.23 -2.11 8.46
C LEU A 123 0.95 -1.18 7.50
N ASP A 124 0.59 0.08 7.51
CA ASP A 124 1.08 1.09 6.59
C ASP A 124 2.03 2.06 7.31
N CYS A 125 3.24 2.22 6.78
CA CYS A 125 4.27 3.11 7.31
C CYS A 125 4.37 4.44 6.54
N TRP A 126 3.78 4.50 5.36
CA TRP A 126 3.77 5.67 4.49
C TRP A 126 5.15 6.33 4.34
N ARG A 127 6.19 5.50 4.13
CA ARG A 127 7.59 5.91 3.90
C ARG A 127 8.23 6.67 5.07
N SER A 128 7.72 6.50 6.29
CA SER A 128 8.16 7.28 7.45
C SER A 128 9.32 6.66 8.23
N TRP A 129 9.77 5.46 7.84
CA TRP A 129 10.81 4.71 8.53
C TRP A 129 12.13 4.68 7.72
N ASP A 130 13.15 4.08 8.33
CA ASP A 130 14.39 3.66 7.69
C ASP A 130 14.57 2.14 7.80
N VAL A 131 15.61 1.61 7.13
CA VAL A 131 15.88 0.16 7.09
C VAL A 131 16.09 -0.41 8.50
N ARG A 132 16.87 0.26 9.34
CA ARG A 132 17.17 -0.21 10.70
C ARG A 132 15.92 -0.27 11.56
N TYR A 133 15.15 0.81 11.56
CA TYR A 133 13.90 0.88 12.33
C TYR A 133 12.89 -0.15 11.83
N THR A 134 12.83 -0.37 10.52
CA THR A 134 11.94 -1.37 9.91
C THR A 134 12.29 -2.78 10.38
N LEU A 135 13.58 -3.14 10.42
CA LEU A 135 14.01 -4.45 10.93
C LEU A 135 13.67 -4.61 12.42
N GLU A 136 13.98 -3.60 13.25
CA GLU A 136 13.67 -3.63 14.67
C GLU A 136 12.17 -3.77 14.94
N MET A 137 11.35 -3.01 14.22
CA MET A 137 9.90 -3.12 14.33
C MET A 137 9.39 -4.47 13.83
N GLY A 138 9.96 -4.96 12.71
CA GLY A 138 9.60 -6.25 12.14
C GLY A 138 9.77 -7.41 13.12
N GLU A 139 10.90 -7.46 13.84
CA GLU A 139 11.13 -8.46 14.89
C GLU A 139 10.07 -8.39 16.01
N LYS A 140 9.72 -7.16 16.41
CA LYS A 140 8.78 -6.94 17.53
C LYS A 140 7.32 -7.26 17.17
N ILE A 141 6.92 -7.07 15.91
CA ILE A 141 5.54 -7.28 15.49
C ILE A 141 5.30 -8.62 14.79
N ALA A 142 6.35 -9.40 14.51
CA ALA A 142 6.24 -10.69 13.82
C ALA A 142 5.24 -11.65 14.50
N GLY A 143 5.23 -11.71 15.82
CA GLY A 143 4.32 -12.56 16.59
C GLY A 143 2.83 -12.22 16.43
N TYR A 144 2.50 -11.05 15.92
CA TYR A 144 1.12 -10.64 15.64
C TYR A 144 0.68 -10.97 14.19
N ASN A 145 1.53 -11.62 13.40
CA ASN A 145 1.24 -12.13 12.07
C ASN A 145 0.57 -11.09 11.13
N PRO A 146 1.21 -9.94 10.85
CA PRO A 146 0.67 -8.98 9.90
C PRO A 146 0.64 -9.57 8.49
N ARG A 147 -0.41 -9.26 7.72
CA ARG A 147 -0.56 -9.71 6.34
C ARG A 147 0.52 -9.11 5.42
N TRP A 148 0.86 -7.85 5.65
CA TRP A 148 2.01 -7.16 5.05
C TRP A 148 2.37 -5.87 5.83
N LEU A 149 3.58 -5.42 5.60
CA LEU A 149 4.05 -4.08 5.97
C LEU A 149 4.16 -3.24 4.69
N GLU A 150 3.45 -2.10 4.64
CA GLU A 150 3.33 -1.25 3.45
C GLU A 150 4.25 -0.05 3.55
N GLU A 151 5.03 0.19 2.48
CA GLU A 151 5.92 1.34 2.30
C GLU A 151 6.74 1.75 3.54
N PRO A 152 7.56 0.86 4.11
CA PRO A 152 8.34 1.20 5.31
C PRO A 152 9.33 2.34 5.05
N ILE A 153 9.94 2.41 3.87
CA ILE A 153 10.99 3.35 3.49
C ILE A 153 10.63 4.10 2.21
N PHE A 154 11.44 5.09 1.81
CA PHE A 154 11.21 5.86 0.58
C PHE A 154 11.17 4.96 -0.67
N ALA A 155 10.24 5.25 -1.57
CA ALA A 155 10.00 4.50 -2.81
C ALA A 155 11.23 4.39 -3.72
N ASP A 156 12.13 5.39 -3.70
CA ASP A 156 13.36 5.40 -4.49
C ASP A 156 14.42 4.38 -4.02
N GLN A 157 14.25 3.77 -2.84
CA GLN A 157 15.21 2.82 -2.24
C GLN A 157 14.86 1.37 -2.61
N ILE A 158 14.81 1.07 -3.90
CA ILE A 158 14.34 -0.23 -4.43
C ILE A 158 15.17 -1.41 -3.87
N GLU A 159 16.50 -1.30 -3.86
CA GLU A 159 17.38 -2.34 -3.33
C GLU A 159 17.18 -2.56 -1.83
N SER A 160 16.90 -1.50 -1.09
CA SER A 160 16.60 -1.58 0.35
C SER A 160 15.25 -2.26 0.60
N HIS A 161 14.25 -2.03 -0.25
CA HIS A 161 12.99 -2.78 -0.20
C HIS A 161 13.23 -4.28 -0.47
N ALA A 162 14.03 -4.62 -1.49
CA ALA A 162 14.39 -6.01 -1.77
C ALA A 162 15.13 -6.68 -0.59
N PHE A 163 16.03 -5.94 0.07
CA PHE A 163 16.69 -6.41 1.28
C PHE A 163 15.69 -6.66 2.41
N LEU A 164 14.80 -5.71 2.71
CA LEU A 164 13.78 -5.83 3.75
C LEU A 164 12.81 -7.00 3.49
N ARG A 165 12.38 -7.15 2.24
CA ARG A 165 11.53 -8.27 1.81
C ARG A 165 12.15 -9.63 2.14
N ASN A 166 13.46 -9.77 1.95
CA ASN A 166 14.16 -11.02 2.24
C ASN A 166 14.48 -11.20 3.74
N ALA A 167 14.54 -10.13 4.51
CA ALA A 167 14.92 -10.15 5.92
C ALA A 167 13.71 -10.29 6.88
N LEU A 168 12.53 -9.85 6.47
CA LEU A 168 11.34 -9.85 7.31
C LEU A 168 10.55 -11.16 7.16
N PRO A 169 9.89 -11.64 8.25
CA PRO A 169 9.13 -12.89 8.23
C PRO A 169 7.71 -12.75 7.66
N PHE A 170 7.35 -11.59 7.15
CA PHE A 170 6.05 -11.28 6.54
C PHE A 170 6.23 -10.42 5.29
N PRO A 171 5.23 -10.40 4.39
CA PRO A 171 5.31 -9.69 3.12
C PRO A 171 5.55 -8.19 3.22
N ILE A 172 6.25 -7.63 2.23
CA ILE A 172 6.38 -6.20 1.97
C ILE A 172 5.46 -5.81 0.82
N SER A 173 4.67 -4.75 1.05
CA SER A 173 3.86 -4.08 0.02
C SER A 173 4.47 -2.73 -0.32
N THR A 174 4.64 -2.43 -1.60
CA THR A 174 5.09 -1.11 -2.07
C THR A 174 4.72 -0.89 -3.52
N GLY A 175 4.75 0.37 -3.98
CA GLY A 175 4.53 0.74 -5.37
C GLY A 175 3.50 1.84 -5.59
N GLU A 176 2.74 2.26 -4.57
CA GLU A 176 1.76 3.34 -4.75
C GLU A 176 2.41 4.68 -5.13
N HIS A 177 3.68 4.88 -4.77
CA HIS A 177 4.48 6.04 -5.13
C HIS A 177 5.39 5.80 -6.35
N GLU A 178 5.25 4.65 -7.04
CA GLU A 178 5.99 4.40 -8.26
C GLU A 178 5.20 4.85 -9.48
N TYR A 179 5.92 5.21 -10.53
CA TYR A 179 5.38 5.75 -11.76
C TYR A 179 5.89 5.00 -12.97
N THR A 180 5.01 4.83 -13.94
CA THR A 180 5.25 4.21 -15.24
C THR A 180 5.59 2.72 -15.19
N ARG A 181 5.40 2.05 -16.35
CA ARG A 181 5.79 0.64 -16.54
C ARG A 181 7.28 0.38 -16.27
N TRP A 182 8.14 1.37 -16.43
CA TRP A 182 9.58 1.22 -16.19
C TRP A 182 9.92 1.18 -14.71
N GLY A 183 9.26 2.02 -13.89
CA GLY A 183 9.43 1.98 -12.44
C GLY A 183 8.91 0.68 -11.84
N PHE A 184 7.70 0.25 -12.23
CA PHE A 184 7.18 -1.06 -11.81
C PHE A 184 8.05 -2.23 -12.30
N LYS A 185 8.60 -2.14 -13.53
CA LYS A 185 9.56 -3.15 -13.99
C LYS A 185 10.80 -3.20 -13.09
N ALA A 186 11.35 -2.06 -12.69
CA ALA A 186 12.51 -2.01 -11.79
C ALA A 186 12.20 -2.63 -10.42
N LEU A 187 11.02 -2.35 -9.83
CA LEU A 187 10.55 -2.97 -8.60
C LEU A 187 10.47 -4.51 -8.72
N MET A 188 9.88 -4.99 -9.80
CA MET A 188 9.74 -6.44 -10.05
C MET A 188 11.08 -7.12 -10.31
N ASP A 189 11.95 -6.52 -11.13
CA ASP A 189 13.27 -7.10 -11.44
C ASP A 189 14.15 -7.20 -10.19
N ALA A 190 14.04 -6.24 -9.27
CA ALA A 190 14.74 -6.25 -8.00
C ALA A 190 14.14 -7.21 -6.96
N GLY A 191 12.94 -7.74 -7.19
CA GLY A 191 12.20 -8.50 -6.19
C GLY A 191 11.89 -7.67 -4.93
N ALA A 192 11.52 -6.40 -5.12
CA ALA A 192 11.40 -5.43 -4.04
C ALA A 192 10.04 -5.44 -3.31
N ALA A 193 9.06 -6.18 -3.84
CA ALA A 193 7.72 -6.29 -3.27
C ALA A 193 7.18 -7.72 -3.35
N ASP A 194 6.30 -8.07 -2.43
CA ASP A 194 5.45 -9.26 -2.47
C ASP A 194 4.03 -8.91 -2.93
N VAL A 195 3.62 -7.67 -2.63
CA VAL A 195 2.28 -7.14 -2.92
C VAL A 195 2.41 -5.76 -3.55
#